data_92348f90f9262b6c0ae5893560ea86db
#
_entry.id   92348f90f9262b6c0ae5893560ea86db
#
_cell.length_a   1.000
_cell.length_b   1.000
_cell.length_c   1.000
_cell.angle_alpha   90.00
_cell.angle_beta   90.00
_cell.angle_gamma   90.00
#
_symmetry.space_group_name_H-M   'P 1'
#
loop_
_entity.id
_entity.type
_entity.pdbx_description
1 polymer ?
#
loop_
_entity_poly.entity_id
_entity_poly.type
_entity_poly.pdbx_seq_one_letter_code
_entity_poly.pdbx_strand_id
1 'polypeptide(L)'
;MKYNCDESIDRQGTQSAKYQMLPDGTPEGALSLWVADMDFRCAEPIIKALHDRVEHGIFGYSLYKLSEVKSTVVGWYKKRFDWDVEEKNVFFSPGIIPALSALIQLLSKEGDGIIIQPPVYFPFAGKIGVNRRVVANSPLIRVDGDYVMDYETLEEKFADPKNVGMILCSPHNPVGRVWSEDELRRLVEIAKKYDKWILSDEIHFDLVRKGVKHTPLLKICPEYADKVVVCTAPSKTFNLAGMQISNIVIHDPELQEKWLGLVDDCWGMMMPNAMGVTAMMAAYTQGEEWLDQVIAYIDENMKAACAYVKENLPKARMDYPEGTYLLWLDLSEYCGDPEKLAEIMLKKAKVVLDDGYIFGPEGNGFERINVACPRSILMDCLERIKTALVGA
;
A
#
# COMPACT_ATOMS: atom_id res chain seq x y z
N MET A 1 -22.57 10.45 10.11
CA MET A 1 -21.72 9.23 10.16
C MET A 1 -21.75 8.71 11.59
N LYS A 2 -21.63 7.40 11.77
CA LYS A 2 -21.54 6.76 13.11
C LYS A 2 -20.15 6.94 13.72
N TYR A 3 -19.13 7.02 12.87
CA TYR A 3 -17.72 7.18 13.27
C TYR A 3 -17.28 8.62 13.05
N ASN A 4 -16.65 9.22 14.08
CA ASN A 4 -16.16 10.61 14.03
C ASN A 4 -14.74 10.66 13.48
N CYS A 5 -14.60 10.93 12.17
CA CYS A 5 -13.29 11.07 11.52
C CYS A 5 -12.69 12.49 11.67
N ASP A 6 -13.42 13.44 12.24
CA ASP A 6 -12.90 14.79 12.54
C ASP A 6 -12.25 14.88 13.93
N GLU A 7 -12.31 13.80 14.73
CA GLU A 7 -11.66 13.74 16.01
C GLU A 7 -10.14 13.74 15.86
N SER A 8 -9.49 14.74 16.43
CA SER A 8 -8.02 14.78 16.50
C SER A 8 -7.55 13.94 17.68
N ILE A 9 -6.88 12.84 17.41
CA ILE A 9 -6.37 11.92 18.41
C ILE A 9 -4.87 12.19 18.58
N ASP A 10 -4.45 12.53 19.81
CA ASP A 10 -3.03 12.69 20.11
C ASP A 10 -2.33 11.34 20.07
N ARG A 11 -1.30 11.25 19.23
CA ARG A 11 -0.47 10.07 19.04
C ARG A 11 0.96 10.24 19.59
N GLN A 12 1.23 11.35 20.30
CA GLN A 12 2.51 11.55 20.96
C GLN A 12 2.68 10.53 22.11
N GLY A 13 3.89 10.05 22.29
CA GLY A 13 4.19 9.08 23.35
C GLY A 13 3.62 7.66 23.14
N THR A 14 3.02 7.39 21.98
CA THR A 14 2.44 6.06 21.64
C THR A 14 3.38 5.19 20.80
N GLN A 15 4.65 5.53 20.69
CA GLN A 15 5.66 4.91 19.83
C GLN A 15 5.26 4.90 18.35
N SER A 16 4.44 5.87 17.95
CA SER A 16 4.00 6.02 16.55
C SER A 16 5.15 6.42 15.63
N ALA A 17 5.45 5.60 14.63
CA ALA A 17 6.47 5.92 13.63
C ALA A 17 6.17 7.26 12.94
N LYS A 18 4.90 7.50 12.59
CA LYS A 18 4.46 8.74 11.93
C LYS A 18 4.81 10.01 12.71
N TYR A 19 4.79 9.96 14.06
CA TYR A 19 4.99 11.11 14.92
C TYR A 19 6.32 11.11 15.68
N GLN A 20 7.08 10.00 15.68
CA GLN A 20 8.32 9.87 16.43
C GLN A 20 9.56 9.56 15.58
N MET A 21 9.38 9.09 14.33
CA MET A 21 10.49 8.92 13.37
C MET A 21 10.53 10.10 12.39
N LEU A 22 10.60 11.32 12.94
CA LEU A 22 10.64 12.52 12.11
C LEU A 22 12.07 12.79 11.62
N PRO A 23 12.25 13.41 10.43
CA PRO A 23 13.55 13.81 9.93
C PRO A 23 14.29 14.73 10.92
N ASP A 24 15.62 14.65 10.93
CA ASP A 24 16.45 15.49 11.77
C ASP A 24 16.18 16.99 11.56
N GLY A 25 16.05 17.71 12.65
CA GLY A 25 15.77 19.13 12.61
C GLY A 25 14.33 19.49 12.21
N THR A 26 13.37 18.56 12.32
CA THR A 26 11.94 18.86 12.15
C THR A 26 11.54 19.98 13.13
N PRO A 27 10.94 21.08 12.65
CA PRO A 27 10.52 22.17 13.51
C PRO A 27 9.40 21.76 14.48
N GLU A 28 9.37 22.37 15.66
CA GLU A 28 8.25 22.22 16.59
C GLU A 28 6.93 22.63 15.93
N GLY A 29 5.88 21.85 16.15
CA GLY A 29 4.54 22.07 15.56
C GLY A 29 4.44 21.70 14.08
N ALA A 30 5.41 20.95 13.55
CA ALA A 30 5.30 20.39 12.21
C ALA A 30 4.16 19.36 12.13
N LEU A 31 3.38 19.41 11.05
CA LEU A 31 2.34 18.41 10.76
C LEU A 31 2.97 17.19 10.09
N SER A 32 2.49 16.00 10.44
CA SER A 32 3.02 14.74 9.95
C SER A 32 1.98 14.00 9.10
N LEU A 33 2.15 14.02 7.76
CA LEU A 33 1.25 13.38 6.79
C LEU A 33 2.00 12.44 5.81
N TRP A 34 3.09 11.81 6.27
CA TRP A 34 3.95 10.94 5.46
C TRP A 34 3.64 9.45 5.57
N VAL A 35 3.73 8.85 6.75
CA VAL A 35 3.47 7.40 6.92
C VAL A 35 2.06 7.05 6.50
N ALA A 36 1.93 6.00 5.69
CA ALA A 36 0.64 5.49 5.24
C ALA A 36 -0.06 4.65 6.34
N ASP A 37 -0.41 5.29 7.45
CA ASP A 37 -1.38 4.85 8.45
C ASP A 37 -2.45 5.94 8.66
N MET A 38 -3.59 5.60 9.24
CA MET A 38 -4.70 6.53 9.42
C MET A 38 -4.64 7.18 10.81
N ASP A 39 -5.10 8.42 10.92
CA ASP A 39 -5.28 9.11 12.21
C ASP A 39 -6.72 8.97 12.74
N PHE A 40 -7.43 7.94 12.29
CA PHE A 40 -8.78 7.61 12.73
C PHE A 40 -8.76 6.45 13.73
N ARG A 41 -9.68 6.52 14.70
CA ARG A 41 -9.92 5.41 15.62
C ARG A 41 -10.38 4.18 14.84
N CYS A 42 -9.84 3.00 15.16
CA CYS A 42 -10.27 1.74 14.55
C CYS A 42 -11.75 1.46 14.83
N ALA A 43 -12.33 0.58 14.01
CA ALA A 43 -13.72 0.13 14.17
C ALA A 43 -13.97 -0.41 15.59
N GLU A 44 -15.10 -0.04 16.19
CA GLU A 44 -15.47 -0.45 17.55
C GLU A 44 -15.47 -1.98 17.74
N PRO A 45 -15.96 -2.82 16.77
CA PRO A 45 -15.85 -4.28 16.89
C PRO A 45 -14.41 -4.78 17.03
N ILE A 46 -13.45 -4.14 16.36
CA ILE A 46 -12.02 -4.51 16.47
C ILE A 46 -11.52 -4.19 17.87
N ILE A 47 -11.81 -2.98 18.37
CA ILE A 47 -11.39 -2.54 19.70
C ILE A 47 -11.99 -3.46 20.76
N LYS A 48 -13.28 -3.77 20.64
CA LYS A 48 -13.96 -4.70 21.55
C LYS A 48 -13.31 -6.09 21.55
N ALA A 49 -13.06 -6.67 20.38
CA ALA A 49 -12.44 -7.99 20.28
C ALA A 49 -11.03 -8.02 20.91
N LEU A 50 -10.26 -6.92 20.75
CA LEU A 50 -8.96 -6.79 21.38
C LEU A 50 -9.08 -6.67 22.92
N HIS A 51 -10.06 -5.92 23.43
CA HIS A 51 -10.35 -5.86 24.87
C HIS A 51 -10.72 -7.24 25.42
N ASP A 52 -11.65 -7.94 24.78
CA ASP A 52 -12.07 -9.28 25.20
C ASP A 52 -10.85 -10.24 25.22
N ARG A 53 -9.91 -10.10 24.28
CA ARG A 53 -8.68 -10.90 24.24
C ARG A 53 -7.71 -10.53 25.38
N VAL A 54 -7.62 -9.26 25.76
CA VAL A 54 -6.82 -8.82 26.89
C VAL A 54 -7.43 -9.32 28.22
N GLU A 55 -8.73 -9.20 28.39
CA GLU A 55 -9.45 -9.71 29.57
C GLU A 55 -9.29 -11.22 29.76
N HIS A 56 -9.22 -12.00 28.66
CA HIS A 56 -8.93 -13.44 28.72
C HIS A 56 -7.56 -13.73 29.35
N GLY A 57 -6.56 -12.82 29.20
CA GLY A 57 -5.31 -12.82 29.96
C GLY A 57 -4.28 -13.89 29.58
N ILE A 58 -4.51 -14.75 28.57
CA ILE A 58 -3.56 -15.78 28.13
C ILE A 58 -3.10 -15.49 26.71
N PHE A 59 -1.82 -15.15 26.53
CA PHE A 59 -1.21 -14.75 25.25
C PHE A 59 -0.26 -15.85 24.73
N GLY A 60 -0.79 -17.09 24.63
CA GLY A 60 -0.06 -18.20 24.05
C GLY A 60 0.01 -18.16 22.53
N TYR A 61 0.55 -19.20 21.93
CA TYR A 61 0.69 -19.30 20.47
C TYR A 61 -0.66 -19.32 19.77
N SER A 62 -0.76 -18.60 18.66
CA SER A 62 -1.93 -18.57 17.78
C SER A 62 -1.62 -19.26 16.46
N LEU A 63 -2.64 -19.87 15.85
CA LEU A 63 -2.50 -20.62 14.62
C LEU A 63 -3.27 -19.95 13.49
N TYR A 64 -2.56 -19.51 12.45
CA TYR A 64 -3.19 -19.01 11.23
C TYR A 64 -3.82 -20.12 10.38
N LYS A 65 -3.28 -21.33 10.43
CA LYS A 65 -3.73 -22.47 9.63
C LYS A 65 -5.11 -23.03 10.00
N LEU A 66 -5.74 -22.54 11.07
CA LEU A 66 -7.09 -22.96 11.45
C LEU A 66 -8.08 -22.52 10.37
N SER A 67 -9.03 -23.41 10.02
CA SER A 67 -10.02 -23.13 8.99
C SER A 67 -10.87 -21.91 9.34
N GLU A 68 -11.23 -21.69 10.60
CA GLU A 68 -11.97 -20.50 11.03
C GLU A 68 -11.25 -19.17 10.74
N VAL A 69 -9.90 -19.15 10.78
CA VAL A 69 -9.10 -17.97 10.43
C VAL A 69 -9.07 -17.78 8.92
N LYS A 70 -8.75 -18.86 8.18
CA LYS A 70 -8.66 -18.81 6.72
C LYS A 70 -10.02 -18.57 6.06
N SER A 71 -11.10 -19.19 6.57
CA SER A 71 -12.47 -18.96 6.08
C SER A 71 -12.91 -17.51 6.25
N THR A 72 -12.46 -16.84 7.32
CA THR A 72 -12.69 -15.40 7.51
C THR A 72 -12.04 -14.58 6.40
N VAL A 73 -10.79 -14.91 6.02
CA VAL A 73 -10.07 -14.24 4.94
C VAL A 73 -10.73 -14.47 3.58
N VAL A 74 -10.99 -15.73 3.21
CA VAL A 74 -11.61 -16.04 1.91
C VAL A 74 -13.05 -15.54 1.84
N GLY A 75 -13.76 -15.49 2.98
CA GLY A 75 -15.09 -14.89 3.10
C GLY A 75 -15.07 -13.40 2.79
N TRP A 76 -14.06 -12.67 3.24
CA TRP A 76 -13.85 -11.27 2.88
C TRP A 76 -13.60 -11.08 1.38
N TYR A 77 -12.72 -11.91 0.78
CA TYR A 77 -12.47 -11.87 -0.66
C TYR A 77 -13.74 -12.13 -1.47
N LYS A 78 -14.51 -13.15 -1.08
CA LYS A 78 -15.78 -13.44 -1.77
C LYS A 78 -16.75 -12.28 -1.65
N LYS A 79 -16.90 -11.71 -0.47
CA LYS A 79 -17.86 -10.65 -0.19
C LYS A 79 -17.52 -9.35 -0.93
N ARG A 80 -16.25 -8.91 -0.90
CA ARG A 80 -15.84 -7.60 -1.42
C ARG A 80 -15.50 -7.62 -2.91
N PHE A 81 -14.95 -8.72 -3.40
CA PHE A 81 -14.39 -8.80 -4.75
C PHE A 81 -15.05 -9.89 -5.60
N ASP A 82 -16.01 -10.65 -5.05
CA ASP A 82 -16.55 -11.86 -5.69
C ASP A 82 -15.42 -12.76 -6.20
N TRP A 83 -14.42 -12.96 -5.35
CA TRP A 83 -13.23 -13.75 -5.65
C TRP A 83 -13.23 -15.02 -4.80
N ASP A 84 -13.30 -16.17 -5.47
CA ASP A 84 -13.26 -17.49 -4.84
C ASP A 84 -11.81 -17.93 -4.66
N VAL A 85 -11.41 -18.15 -3.42
CA VAL A 85 -10.07 -18.63 -3.04
C VAL A 85 -10.22 -19.83 -2.13
N GLU A 86 -9.51 -20.92 -2.41
CA GLU A 86 -9.48 -22.08 -1.50
C GLU A 86 -8.60 -21.75 -0.28
N GLU A 87 -9.06 -22.12 0.92
CA GLU A 87 -8.34 -21.90 2.19
C GLU A 87 -6.89 -22.45 2.15
N LYS A 88 -6.65 -23.56 1.44
CA LYS A 88 -5.32 -24.17 1.31
C LYS A 88 -4.30 -23.25 0.63
N ASN A 89 -4.76 -22.31 -0.20
CA ASN A 89 -3.91 -21.40 -0.96
C ASN A 89 -3.58 -20.12 -0.16
N VAL A 90 -4.12 -19.93 1.05
CA VAL A 90 -3.90 -18.74 1.87
C VAL A 90 -2.86 -19.02 2.95
N PHE A 91 -1.80 -18.21 2.96
CA PHE A 91 -0.67 -18.32 3.87
C PHE A 91 -0.50 -17.02 4.67
N PHE A 92 0.09 -17.14 5.85
CA PHE A 92 0.40 -16.01 6.73
C PHE A 92 1.77 -15.40 6.41
N SER A 93 1.85 -14.07 6.61
CA SER A 93 3.10 -13.33 6.80
C SER A 93 2.88 -12.21 7.81
N PRO A 94 3.89 -11.80 8.61
CA PRO A 94 3.75 -10.66 9.54
C PRO A 94 3.60 -9.32 8.83
N GLY A 95 3.76 -9.28 7.52
CA GLY A 95 3.60 -8.10 6.68
C GLY A 95 3.89 -8.42 5.22
N ILE A 96 3.45 -7.56 4.30
CA ILE A 96 3.72 -7.77 2.88
C ILE A 96 5.21 -7.56 2.56
N ILE A 97 5.89 -6.62 3.20
CA ILE A 97 7.32 -6.39 2.97
C ILE A 97 8.20 -7.62 3.34
N PRO A 98 8.00 -8.28 4.49
CA PRO A 98 8.64 -9.58 4.74
C PRO A 98 8.28 -10.65 3.72
N ALA A 99 7.00 -10.73 3.31
CA ALA A 99 6.54 -11.68 2.31
C ALA A 99 7.23 -11.47 0.95
N LEU A 100 7.31 -10.23 0.47
CA LEU A 100 8.01 -9.91 -0.77
C LEU A 100 9.49 -10.31 -0.69
N SER A 101 10.16 -10.08 0.45
CA SER A 101 11.55 -10.49 0.64
C SER A 101 11.72 -12.01 0.54
N ALA A 102 10.82 -12.80 1.16
CA ALA A 102 10.80 -14.25 1.07
C ALA A 102 10.55 -14.73 -0.38
N LEU A 103 9.51 -14.18 -1.02
CA LEU A 103 9.13 -14.55 -2.38
C LEU A 103 10.22 -14.21 -3.41
N ILE A 104 10.89 -13.06 -3.26
CA ILE A 104 12.07 -12.71 -4.07
C ILE A 104 13.14 -13.79 -3.97
N GLN A 105 13.44 -14.29 -2.74
CA GLN A 105 14.43 -15.35 -2.55
C GLN A 105 13.99 -16.68 -3.16
N LEU A 106 12.70 -17.01 -3.08
CA LEU A 106 12.18 -18.30 -3.57
C LEU A 106 12.03 -18.33 -5.10
N LEU A 107 11.73 -17.19 -5.73
CA LEU A 107 11.40 -17.09 -7.16
C LEU A 107 12.56 -16.60 -8.04
N SER A 108 13.70 -16.25 -7.45
CA SER A 108 14.83 -15.70 -8.18
C SER A 108 16.18 -16.09 -7.55
N LYS A 109 17.27 -15.82 -8.27
CA LYS A 109 18.65 -15.99 -7.82
C LYS A 109 19.34 -14.64 -7.68
N GLU A 110 20.47 -14.60 -6.96
CA GLU A 110 21.31 -13.39 -6.92
C GLU A 110 21.72 -12.97 -8.32
N GLY A 111 21.59 -11.68 -8.61
CA GLY A 111 21.87 -11.09 -9.92
C GLY A 111 20.69 -11.06 -10.89
N ASP A 112 19.59 -11.79 -10.63
CA ASP A 112 18.39 -11.74 -11.46
C ASP A 112 17.74 -10.36 -11.39
N GLY A 113 17.18 -9.90 -12.52
CA GLY A 113 16.42 -8.68 -12.62
C GLY A 113 14.95 -8.87 -12.19
N ILE A 114 14.41 -7.91 -11.46
CA ILE A 114 12.99 -7.86 -11.08
C ILE A 114 12.42 -6.52 -11.50
N ILE A 115 11.32 -6.57 -12.28
CA ILE A 115 10.68 -5.40 -12.85
C ILE A 115 9.83 -4.69 -11.80
N ILE A 116 9.93 -3.37 -11.74
CA ILE A 116 9.02 -2.47 -11.01
C ILE A 116 8.63 -1.29 -11.90
N GLN A 117 7.56 -0.57 -11.55
CA GLN A 117 7.00 0.51 -12.36
C GLN A 117 7.01 1.85 -11.61
N PRO A 118 8.18 2.54 -11.53
CA PRO A 118 8.25 3.84 -10.88
C PRO A 118 7.42 4.92 -11.63
N PRO A 119 6.96 5.98 -10.89
CA PRO A 119 7.13 6.15 -9.45
C PRO A 119 6.31 5.09 -8.69
N VAL A 120 6.95 4.34 -7.80
CA VAL A 120 6.33 3.23 -7.10
C VAL A 120 6.85 3.12 -5.67
N TYR A 121 6.13 2.45 -4.82
CA TYR A 121 6.47 2.23 -3.41
C TYR A 121 7.94 1.81 -3.24
N PHE A 122 8.73 2.72 -2.68
CA PHE A 122 10.19 2.63 -2.63
C PHE A 122 10.75 1.37 -1.95
N PRO A 123 10.06 0.72 -0.97
CA PRO A 123 10.57 -0.51 -0.41
C PRO A 123 10.69 -1.67 -1.42
N PHE A 124 10.01 -1.64 -2.58
CA PHE A 124 10.20 -2.66 -3.61
C PHE A 124 11.66 -2.68 -4.10
N ALA A 125 12.16 -1.54 -4.53
CA ALA A 125 13.57 -1.41 -4.94
C ALA A 125 14.52 -1.79 -3.79
N GLY A 126 14.22 -1.35 -2.57
CA GLY A 126 14.99 -1.72 -1.37
C GLY A 126 15.04 -3.22 -1.13
N LYS A 127 13.89 -3.93 -1.25
CA LYS A 127 13.86 -5.40 -1.05
C LYS A 127 14.53 -6.17 -2.18
N ILE A 128 14.42 -5.71 -3.41
CA ILE A 128 15.18 -6.26 -4.54
C ILE A 128 16.70 -6.15 -4.27
N GLY A 129 17.16 -4.95 -3.89
CA GLY A 129 18.59 -4.70 -3.65
C GLY A 129 19.19 -5.46 -2.48
N VAL A 130 18.53 -5.44 -1.29
CA VAL A 130 19.06 -6.15 -0.10
C VAL A 130 19.08 -7.67 -0.29
N ASN A 131 18.25 -8.22 -1.17
CA ASN A 131 18.29 -9.62 -1.58
C ASN A 131 19.28 -9.87 -2.72
N ARG A 132 20.12 -8.91 -3.10
CA ARG A 132 21.12 -8.99 -4.17
C ARG A 132 20.56 -9.30 -5.56
N ARG A 133 19.31 -8.85 -5.83
CA ARG A 133 18.70 -8.83 -7.14
C ARG A 133 18.85 -7.44 -7.75
N VAL A 134 18.61 -7.33 -9.05
CA VAL A 134 18.76 -6.09 -9.80
C VAL A 134 17.39 -5.48 -10.08
N VAL A 135 17.24 -4.19 -9.82
CA VAL A 135 16.01 -3.47 -10.18
C VAL A 135 15.98 -3.24 -11.69
N ALA A 136 14.92 -3.71 -12.34
CA ALA A 136 14.62 -3.44 -13.75
C ALA A 136 13.45 -2.46 -13.83
N ASN A 137 13.74 -1.18 -14.06
CA ASN A 137 12.71 -0.15 -14.14
C ASN A 137 11.96 -0.20 -15.48
N SER A 138 10.63 -0.22 -15.39
CA SER A 138 9.68 0.01 -16.48
C SER A 138 8.75 1.16 -16.06
N PRO A 139 9.20 2.42 -16.18
CA PRO A 139 8.48 3.56 -15.62
C PRO A 139 7.06 3.66 -16.16
N LEU A 140 6.13 4.13 -15.32
CA LEU A 140 4.84 4.60 -15.79
C LEU A 140 5.03 5.86 -16.62
N ILE A 141 4.17 6.04 -17.63
CA ILE A 141 4.14 7.26 -18.46
C ILE A 141 2.85 8.04 -18.19
N ARG A 142 2.86 9.33 -18.49
CA ARG A 142 1.66 10.17 -18.40
C ARG A 142 1.06 10.36 -19.79
N VAL A 143 -0.20 9.97 -19.94
CA VAL A 143 -0.99 10.16 -21.16
C VAL A 143 -2.24 10.93 -20.77
N ASP A 144 -2.46 12.08 -21.35
CA ASP A 144 -3.59 12.99 -21.07
C ASP A 144 -3.75 13.36 -19.58
N GLY A 145 -2.63 13.31 -18.83
CA GLY A 145 -2.60 13.59 -17.39
C GLY A 145 -2.57 12.35 -16.53
N ASP A 146 -3.12 11.23 -16.97
CA ASP A 146 -3.18 9.99 -16.23
C ASP A 146 -1.87 9.18 -16.31
N TYR A 147 -1.53 8.47 -15.24
CA TYR A 147 -0.46 7.48 -15.27
C TYR A 147 -0.95 6.18 -15.89
N VAL A 148 -0.20 5.67 -16.86
CA VAL A 148 -0.49 4.40 -17.54
C VAL A 148 0.77 3.54 -17.62
N MET A 149 0.58 2.22 -17.79
CA MET A 149 1.68 1.30 -18.06
C MET A 149 2.22 1.55 -19.48
N ASP A 150 3.53 1.75 -19.59
CA ASP A 150 4.22 1.71 -20.87
C ASP A 150 4.44 0.26 -21.28
N TYR A 151 3.49 -0.29 -22.01
CA TYR A 151 3.50 -1.70 -22.40
C TYR A 151 4.63 -2.06 -23.38
N GLU A 152 5.14 -1.11 -24.14
CA GLU A 152 6.28 -1.34 -25.04
C GLU A 152 7.56 -1.55 -24.22
N THR A 153 7.89 -0.59 -23.35
CA THR A 153 9.01 -0.74 -22.41
C THR A 153 8.84 -1.94 -21.49
N LEU A 154 7.61 -2.20 -21.01
CA LEU A 154 7.32 -3.35 -20.15
C LEU A 154 7.59 -4.69 -20.87
N GLU A 155 7.18 -4.81 -22.12
CA GLU A 155 7.42 -6.00 -22.93
C GLU A 155 8.93 -6.19 -23.21
N GLU A 156 9.65 -5.11 -23.51
CA GLU A 156 11.13 -5.17 -23.64
C GLU A 156 11.80 -5.69 -22.36
N LYS A 157 11.33 -5.22 -21.19
CA LYS A 157 11.87 -5.71 -19.90
C LYS A 157 11.56 -7.18 -19.66
N PHE A 158 10.36 -7.64 -19.98
CA PHE A 158 10.00 -9.06 -19.87
C PHE A 158 10.75 -9.94 -20.87
N ALA A 159 11.07 -9.43 -22.06
CA ALA A 159 11.83 -10.14 -23.08
C ALA A 159 13.30 -10.37 -22.68
N ASP A 160 13.86 -9.53 -21.83
CA ASP A 160 15.24 -9.72 -21.32
C ASP A 160 15.27 -10.97 -20.41
N PRO A 161 16.08 -12.01 -20.79
CA PRO A 161 16.18 -13.23 -20.00
C PRO A 161 16.75 -13.02 -18.59
N LYS A 162 17.41 -11.92 -18.34
CA LYS A 162 17.91 -11.55 -16.99
C LYS A 162 16.79 -11.18 -16.04
N ASN A 163 15.68 -10.66 -16.56
CA ASN A 163 14.53 -10.32 -15.74
C ASN A 163 13.62 -11.52 -15.59
N VAL A 164 13.40 -11.95 -14.36
CA VAL A 164 12.70 -13.22 -14.07
C VAL A 164 11.22 -13.01 -13.67
N GLY A 165 10.82 -11.79 -13.34
CA GLY A 165 9.45 -11.45 -12.98
C GLY A 165 9.31 -9.99 -12.58
N MET A 166 8.12 -9.64 -12.03
CA MET A 166 7.84 -8.28 -11.58
C MET A 166 7.13 -8.22 -10.23
N ILE A 167 7.22 -7.06 -9.59
CA ILE A 167 6.37 -6.69 -8.47
C ILE A 167 5.40 -5.62 -8.98
N LEU A 168 4.11 -5.98 -9.01
CA LEU A 168 3.00 -5.10 -9.36
C LEU A 168 2.45 -4.43 -8.11
N CYS A 169 2.18 -3.13 -8.16
CA CYS A 169 1.47 -2.39 -7.14
C CYS A 169 0.02 -2.13 -7.61
N SER A 170 -1.00 -2.69 -6.92
CA SER A 170 -2.39 -2.64 -7.38
C SER A 170 -3.38 -2.63 -6.20
N PRO A 171 -4.04 -1.52 -5.87
CA PRO A 171 -3.90 -0.14 -6.39
C PRO A 171 -2.50 0.44 -6.24
N HIS A 172 -2.11 1.31 -7.16
CA HIS A 172 -0.73 1.78 -7.29
C HIS A 172 -0.40 2.96 -6.36
N ASN A 173 0.60 2.79 -5.51
CA ASN A 173 1.14 3.83 -4.65
C ASN A 173 2.49 4.33 -5.24
N PRO A 174 2.68 5.65 -5.50
CA PRO A 174 1.93 6.77 -4.93
C PRO A 174 0.81 7.34 -5.82
N VAL A 175 0.71 6.97 -7.07
CA VAL A 175 -0.10 7.67 -8.10
C VAL A 175 -1.62 7.44 -7.97
N GLY A 176 -2.04 6.46 -7.16
CA GLY A 176 -3.45 6.19 -6.87
C GLY A 176 -4.25 5.52 -7.98
N ARG A 177 -3.59 4.98 -9.03
CA ARG A 177 -4.27 4.23 -10.10
C ARG A 177 -4.83 2.91 -9.58
N VAL A 178 -6.04 2.57 -10.05
CA VAL A 178 -6.65 1.24 -9.95
C VAL A 178 -6.69 0.66 -11.34
N TRP A 179 -5.83 -0.32 -11.59
CA TRP A 179 -5.71 -0.93 -12.91
C TRP A 179 -7.00 -1.63 -13.32
N SER A 180 -7.49 -1.35 -14.52
CA SER A 180 -8.65 -2.00 -15.11
C SER A 180 -8.35 -3.48 -15.42
N GLU A 181 -9.40 -4.28 -15.56
CA GLU A 181 -9.23 -5.69 -15.96
C GLU A 181 -8.50 -5.83 -17.31
N ASP A 182 -8.73 -4.94 -18.26
CA ASP A 182 -8.07 -4.97 -19.57
C ASP A 182 -6.57 -4.63 -19.45
N GLU A 183 -6.20 -3.63 -18.62
CA GLU A 183 -4.80 -3.30 -18.34
C GLU A 183 -4.08 -4.49 -17.70
N LEU A 184 -4.73 -5.12 -16.71
CA LEU A 184 -4.16 -6.27 -16.00
C LEU A 184 -4.06 -7.52 -16.92
N ARG A 185 -5.07 -7.79 -17.76
CA ARG A 185 -5.02 -8.87 -18.76
C ARG A 185 -3.86 -8.69 -19.72
N ARG A 186 -3.69 -7.47 -20.24
CA ARG A 186 -2.58 -7.15 -21.15
C ARG A 186 -1.22 -7.37 -20.47
N LEU A 187 -1.06 -6.97 -19.20
CA LEU A 187 0.14 -7.24 -18.41
C LEU A 187 0.40 -8.75 -18.30
N VAL A 188 -0.64 -9.52 -17.92
CA VAL A 188 -0.53 -10.99 -17.77
C VAL A 188 -0.17 -11.67 -19.08
N GLU A 189 -0.76 -11.27 -20.19
CA GLU A 189 -0.42 -11.83 -21.52
C GLU A 189 1.05 -11.61 -21.88
N ILE A 190 1.61 -10.43 -21.54
CA ILE A 190 3.03 -10.17 -21.75
C ILE A 190 3.87 -11.07 -20.83
N ALA A 191 3.56 -11.14 -19.55
CA ALA A 191 4.29 -11.98 -18.58
C ALA A 191 4.26 -13.46 -19.00
N LYS A 192 3.08 -13.95 -19.46
CA LYS A 192 2.85 -15.31 -19.95
C LYS A 192 3.66 -15.62 -21.21
N LYS A 193 3.75 -14.68 -22.14
CA LYS A 193 4.55 -14.80 -23.36
C LYS A 193 6.01 -15.13 -23.08
N TYR A 194 6.55 -14.60 -21.99
CA TYR A 194 7.95 -14.77 -21.59
C TYR A 194 8.15 -15.67 -20.35
N ASP A 195 7.10 -16.35 -19.89
CA ASP A 195 7.08 -17.25 -18.72
C ASP A 195 7.63 -16.59 -17.44
N LYS A 196 7.16 -15.39 -17.10
CA LYS A 196 7.63 -14.60 -15.97
C LYS A 196 6.60 -14.55 -14.84
N TRP A 197 7.05 -14.65 -13.59
CA TRP A 197 6.17 -14.53 -12.43
C TRP A 197 5.76 -13.07 -12.14
N ILE A 198 4.61 -12.91 -11.46
CA ILE A 198 4.12 -11.63 -10.96
C ILE A 198 3.83 -11.73 -9.46
N LEU A 199 4.44 -10.87 -8.65
CA LEU A 199 4.05 -10.63 -7.26
C LEU A 199 3.15 -9.39 -7.22
N SER A 200 1.85 -9.56 -6.98
CA SER A 200 0.89 -8.46 -6.89
C SER A 200 0.74 -8.01 -5.44
N ASP A 201 1.27 -6.84 -5.12
CA ASP A 201 1.01 -6.16 -3.85
C ASP A 201 -0.33 -5.43 -3.94
N GLU A 202 -1.35 -6.04 -3.32
CA GLU A 202 -2.72 -5.54 -3.31
C GLU A 202 -3.14 -5.00 -1.93
N ILE A 203 -2.20 -4.49 -1.15
CA ILE A 203 -2.45 -4.01 0.22
C ILE A 203 -3.50 -2.90 0.30
N HIS A 204 -3.73 -2.16 -0.79
CA HIS A 204 -4.71 -1.08 -0.89
C HIS A 204 -6.04 -1.51 -1.54
N PHE A 205 -6.26 -2.79 -1.77
CA PHE A 205 -7.35 -3.37 -2.57
C PHE A 205 -8.77 -2.91 -2.17
N ASP A 206 -9.03 -2.68 -0.87
CA ASP A 206 -10.31 -2.18 -0.37
C ASP A 206 -10.48 -0.65 -0.50
N LEU A 207 -9.38 0.07 -0.68
CA LEU A 207 -9.34 1.53 -0.58
C LEU A 207 -9.51 2.17 -1.96
N VAL A 208 -10.67 1.97 -2.54
CA VAL A 208 -11.03 2.50 -3.88
C VAL A 208 -12.19 3.48 -3.80
N ARG A 209 -12.26 4.39 -4.75
CA ARG A 209 -13.30 5.42 -4.81
C ARG A 209 -14.66 4.84 -5.20
N LYS A 210 -15.73 5.56 -4.86
CA LYS A 210 -17.08 5.17 -5.25
C LYS A 210 -17.19 5.05 -6.79
N GLY A 211 -17.63 3.88 -7.25
CA GLY A 211 -17.77 3.58 -8.68
C GLY A 211 -16.51 3.00 -9.33
N VAL A 212 -15.38 3.00 -8.64
CA VAL A 212 -14.15 2.29 -9.05
C VAL A 212 -14.17 0.88 -8.48
N LYS A 213 -13.75 -0.09 -9.28
CA LYS A 213 -13.69 -1.49 -8.86
C LYS A 213 -12.24 -1.98 -8.95
N HIS A 214 -11.70 -2.41 -7.82
CA HIS A 214 -10.47 -3.21 -7.84
C HIS A 214 -10.81 -4.65 -8.17
N THR A 215 -10.04 -5.26 -9.05
CA THR A 215 -10.15 -6.70 -9.36
C THR A 215 -8.83 -7.39 -9.00
N PRO A 216 -8.82 -8.35 -8.06
CA PRO A 216 -7.62 -9.09 -7.69
C PRO A 216 -7.00 -9.79 -8.91
N LEU A 217 -5.68 -9.74 -9.04
CA LEU A 217 -5.00 -10.25 -10.23
C LEU A 217 -5.28 -11.74 -10.48
N LEU A 218 -5.25 -12.57 -9.44
CA LEU A 218 -5.55 -14.00 -9.55
C LEU A 218 -7.00 -14.31 -9.99
N LYS A 219 -7.93 -13.40 -9.77
CA LYS A 219 -9.30 -13.53 -10.29
C LYS A 219 -9.35 -13.38 -11.81
N ILE A 220 -8.44 -12.60 -12.38
CA ILE A 220 -8.41 -12.27 -13.81
C ILE A 220 -7.70 -13.36 -14.63
N CYS A 221 -6.70 -14.00 -14.03
CA CYS A 221 -5.82 -14.93 -14.74
C CYS A 221 -5.72 -16.32 -14.07
N PRO A 222 -6.83 -17.04 -13.87
CA PRO A 222 -6.79 -18.35 -13.21
C PRO A 222 -5.93 -19.37 -13.97
N GLU A 223 -5.79 -19.22 -15.29
CA GLU A 223 -4.95 -20.06 -16.14
C GLU A 223 -3.44 -19.79 -16.01
N TYR A 224 -3.05 -18.73 -15.29
CA TYR A 224 -1.65 -18.37 -15.00
C TYR A 224 -1.37 -18.30 -13.48
N ALA A 225 -2.25 -18.89 -12.67
CA ALA A 225 -2.22 -18.79 -11.21
C ALA A 225 -0.94 -19.35 -10.58
N ASP A 226 -0.30 -20.33 -11.21
CA ASP A 226 0.96 -20.91 -10.72
C ASP A 226 2.17 -19.93 -10.81
N LYS A 227 2.04 -18.86 -11.57
CA LYS A 227 3.08 -17.82 -11.75
C LYS A 227 2.72 -16.50 -11.06
N VAL A 228 1.58 -16.44 -10.38
CA VAL A 228 1.08 -15.22 -9.74
C VAL A 228 0.91 -15.45 -8.24
N VAL A 229 1.43 -14.52 -7.44
CA VAL A 229 1.18 -14.46 -6.00
C VAL A 229 0.50 -13.13 -5.69
N VAL A 230 -0.62 -13.19 -4.96
CA VAL A 230 -1.33 -11.99 -4.48
C VAL A 230 -1.08 -11.80 -2.99
N CYS A 231 -0.67 -10.60 -2.61
CA CYS A 231 -0.40 -10.21 -1.23
C CYS A 231 -1.44 -9.18 -0.77
N THR A 232 -2.22 -9.49 0.26
CA THR A 232 -3.21 -8.58 0.85
C THR A 232 -3.01 -8.46 2.36
N ALA A 233 -3.60 -7.45 2.97
CA ALA A 233 -3.56 -7.29 4.42
C ALA A 233 -4.72 -6.40 4.92
N PRO A 234 -5.20 -6.59 6.17
CA PRO A 234 -6.12 -5.66 6.81
C PRO A 234 -5.45 -4.35 7.26
N SER A 235 -4.13 -4.27 7.14
CA SER A 235 -3.30 -3.21 7.73
C SER A 235 -3.63 -1.82 7.19
N LYS A 236 -3.86 -1.66 5.88
CA LYS A 236 -4.26 -0.39 5.28
C LYS A 236 -5.77 -0.20 5.33
N THR A 237 -6.53 -1.26 5.06
CA THR A 237 -7.99 -1.26 5.08
C THR A 237 -8.57 -0.82 6.43
N PHE A 238 -8.02 -1.33 7.54
CA PHE A 238 -8.58 -1.13 8.90
C PHE A 238 -7.60 -0.46 9.87
N ASN A 239 -6.53 0.17 9.36
CA ASN A 239 -5.51 0.83 10.18
C ASN A 239 -4.84 -0.12 11.20
N LEU A 240 -4.50 -1.33 10.77
CA LEU A 240 -3.96 -2.41 11.62
C LEU A 240 -2.49 -2.74 11.33
N ALA A 241 -1.69 -1.80 10.80
CA ALA A 241 -0.30 -2.07 10.44
C ALA A 241 0.55 -2.59 11.62
N GLY A 242 0.32 -2.06 12.82
CA GLY A 242 1.00 -2.50 14.05
C GLY A 242 0.61 -3.91 14.50
N MET A 243 -0.44 -4.52 13.95
CA MET A 243 -0.89 -5.88 14.27
C MET A 243 -0.09 -6.96 13.52
N GLN A 244 0.70 -6.56 12.52
CA GLN A 244 1.62 -7.45 11.80
C GLN A 244 0.98 -8.76 11.31
N ILE A 245 -0.07 -8.63 10.49
CA ILE A 245 -0.78 -9.75 9.89
C ILE A 245 -1.10 -9.45 8.42
N SER A 246 -0.78 -10.41 7.54
CA SER A 246 -1.01 -10.32 6.10
C SER A 246 -1.36 -11.69 5.54
N ASN A 247 -2.04 -11.70 4.40
CA ASN A 247 -2.51 -12.89 3.72
C ASN A 247 -1.81 -13.00 2.37
N ILE A 248 -1.16 -14.13 2.11
CA ILE A 248 -0.41 -14.41 0.88
C ILE A 248 -1.13 -15.53 0.16
N VAL A 249 -1.59 -15.28 -1.05
CA VAL A 249 -2.32 -16.26 -1.86
C VAL A 249 -1.37 -16.86 -2.88
N ILE A 250 -1.08 -18.15 -2.73
CA ILE A 250 -0.16 -18.93 -3.56
C ILE A 250 -0.92 -20.15 -4.11
N HIS A 251 -0.97 -20.31 -5.43
CA HIS A 251 -1.64 -21.44 -6.07
C HIS A 251 -0.67 -22.58 -6.41
N ASP A 252 0.58 -22.27 -6.79
CA ASP A 252 1.59 -23.27 -7.14
C ASP A 252 1.98 -24.14 -5.91
N PRO A 253 1.73 -25.48 -5.96
CA PRO A 253 2.05 -26.37 -4.84
C PRO A 253 3.56 -26.43 -4.52
N GLU A 254 4.42 -26.31 -5.52
CA GLU A 254 5.88 -26.30 -5.32
C GLU A 254 6.31 -25.03 -4.56
N LEU A 255 5.75 -23.89 -4.93
CA LEU A 255 6.00 -22.63 -4.23
C LEU A 255 5.41 -22.63 -2.80
N GLN A 256 4.24 -23.27 -2.58
CA GLN A 256 3.67 -23.45 -1.24
C GLN A 256 4.62 -24.23 -0.33
N GLU A 257 5.20 -25.34 -0.83
CA GLU A 257 6.18 -26.13 -0.09
C GLU A 257 7.45 -25.32 0.22
N LYS A 258 7.99 -24.63 -0.77
CA LYS A 258 9.15 -23.72 -0.59
C LYS A 258 8.87 -22.60 0.40
N TRP A 259 7.65 -22.03 0.36
CA TRP A 259 7.21 -20.99 1.29
C TRP A 259 7.21 -21.50 2.72
N LEU A 260 6.60 -22.66 2.97
CA LEU A 260 6.58 -23.28 4.30
C LEU A 260 7.99 -23.62 4.78
N GLY A 261 8.83 -24.23 3.94
CA GLY A 261 10.22 -24.53 4.27
C GLY A 261 11.04 -23.29 4.65
N LEU A 262 10.82 -22.15 4.00
CA LEU A 262 11.56 -20.93 4.34
C LEU A 262 10.93 -20.20 5.53
N VAL A 263 9.62 -19.95 5.50
CA VAL A 263 8.96 -19.03 6.45
C VAL A 263 8.59 -19.75 7.75
N ASP A 264 8.19 -21.03 7.70
CA ASP A 264 7.88 -21.83 8.90
C ASP A 264 9.13 -22.56 9.42
N ASP A 265 9.69 -23.47 8.63
CA ASP A 265 10.77 -24.34 9.12
C ASP A 265 12.07 -23.58 9.39
N CYS A 266 12.47 -22.67 8.48
CA CYS A 266 13.74 -21.95 8.61
C CYS A 266 13.63 -20.72 9.51
N TRP A 267 12.59 -19.90 9.35
CA TRP A 267 12.44 -18.65 10.11
C TRP A 267 11.54 -18.75 11.34
N GLY A 268 10.71 -19.80 11.46
CA GLY A 268 9.78 -19.98 12.56
C GLY A 268 8.67 -18.91 12.62
N MET A 269 8.25 -18.35 11.49
CA MET A 269 7.39 -17.15 11.42
C MET A 269 5.92 -17.46 11.11
N MET A 270 5.49 -18.72 11.10
CA MET A 270 4.09 -19.08 10.76
C MET A 270 3.10 -19.00 11.92
N MET A 271 3.55 -18.53 13.08
CA MET A 271 2.66 -18.31 14.23
C MET A 271 2.44 -16.81 14.43
N PRO A 272 1.30 -16.26 13.97
CA PRO A 272 1.00 -14.85 14.14
C PRO A 272 0.78 -14.51 15.62
N ASN A 273 0.93 -13.24 15.97
CA ASN A 273 0.58 -12.80 17.30
C ASN A 273 -0.96 -12.89 17.52
N ALA A 274 -1.35 -13.21 18.75
CA ALA A 274 -2.75 -13.42 19.09
C ALA A 274 -3.65 -12.19 18.84
N MET A 275 -3.12 -10.99 19.07
CA MET A 275 -3.84 -9.74 18.87
C MET A 275 -4.07 -9.48 17.37
N GLY A 276 -3.08 -9.81 16.52
CA GLY A 276 -3.20 -9.68 15.06
C GLY A 276 -4.31 -10.55 14.49
N VAL A 277 -4.36 -11.82 14.86
CA VAL A 277 -5.44 -12.75 14.43
C VAL A 277 -6.81 -12.24 14.91
N THR A 278 -6.92 -11.87 16.19
CA THR A 278 -8.16 -11.35 16.77
C THR A 278 -8.63 -10.09 16.04
N ALA A 279 -7.72 -9.14 15.80
CA ALA A 279 -8.06 -7.91 15.10
C ALA A 279 -8.50 -8.16 13.65
N MET A 280 -7.77 -9.01 12.91
CA MET A 280 -8.11 -9.36 11.53
C MET A 280 -9.48 -10.03 11.42
N MET A 281 -9.76 -11.00 12.27
CA MET A 281 -11.05 -11.70 12.25
C MET A 281 -12.21 -10.74 12.55
N ALA A 282 -12.08 -9.87 13.55
CA ALA A 282 -13.07 -8.85 13.87
C ALA A 282 -13.24 -7.84 12.73
N ALA A 283 -12.14 -7.43 12.10
CA ALA A 283 -12.14 -6.50 10.98
C ALA A 283 -12.92 -7.06 9.77
N TYR A 284 -12.61 -8.27 9.32
CA TYR A 284 -13.21 -8.86 8.13
C TYR A 284 -14.66 -9.33 8.38
N THR A 285 -15.05 -9.65 9.61
CA THR A 285 -16.42 -10.08 9.91
C THR A 285 -17.36 -8.93 10.27
N GLN A 286 -16.87 -7.84 10.88
CA GLN A 286 -17.69 -6.79 11.48
C GLN A 286 -17.23 -5.35 11.15
N GLY A 287 -16.12 -5.18 10.44
CA GLY A 287 -15.52 -3.86 10.19
C GLY A 287 -16.07 -3.11 8.96
N GLU A 288 -16.89 -3.73 8.12
CA GLU A 288 -17.29 -3.19 6.81
C GLU A 288 -18.00 -1.83 6.91
N GLU A 289 -18.94 -1.66 7.85
CA GLU A 289 -19.64 -0.39 8.04
C GLU A 289 -18.67 0.78 8.35
N TRP A 290 -17.65 0.50 9.17
CA TRP A 290 -16.60 1.47 9.47
C TRP A 290 -15.78 1.80 8.22
N LEU A 291 -15.38 0.78 7.48
CA LEU A 291 -14.58 0.94 6.26
C LEU A 291 -15.31 1.83 5.24
N ASP A 292 -16.59 1.55 4.98
CA ASP A 292 -17.36 2.31 4.00
C ASP A 292 -17.51 3.79 4.41
N GLN A 293 -17.66 4.09 5.71
CA GLN A 293 -17.72 5.46 6.21
C GLN A 293 -16.35 6.16 6.14
N VAL A 294 -15.27 5.45 6.44
CA VAL A 294 -13.91 6.00 6.34
C VAL A 294 -13.51 6.26 4.89
N ILE A 295 -13.84 5.35 3.97
CA ILE A 295 -13.62 5.56 2.53
C ILE A 295 -14.38 6.81 2.06
N ALA A 296 -15.63 6.98 2.46
CA ALA A 296 -16.42 8.16 2.10
C ALA A 296 -15.80 9.46 2.65
N TYR A 297 -15.29 9.43 3.88
CA TYR A 297 -14.62 10.59 4.47
C TYR A 297 -13.30 10.92 3.77
N ILE A 298 -12.47 9.90 3.47
CA ILE A 298 -11.24 10.04 2.69
C ILE A 298 -11.55 10.62 1.30
N ASP A 299 -12.61 10.16 0.65
CA ASP A 299 -13.08 10.64 -0.64
C ASP A 299 -13.36 12.16 -0.61
N GLU A 300 -14.08 12.62 0.42
CA GLU A 300 -14.34 14.04 0.62
C GLU A 300 -13.07 14.84 0.98
N ASN A 301 -12.11 14.25 1.69
CA ASN A 301 -10.79 14.86 1.93
C ASN A 301 -10.02 15.06 0.61
N MET A 302 -10.01 14.06 -0.25
CA MET A 302 -9.35 14.15 -1.55
C MET A 302 -9.98 15.22 -2.45
N LYS A 303 -11.30 15.26 -2.54
CA LYS A 303 -12.02 16.31 -3.29
C LYS A 303 -11.68 17.70 -2.79
N ALA A 304 -11.69 17.89 -1.47
CA ALA A 304 -11.36 19.18 -0.86
C ALA A 304 -9.91 19.58 -1.14
N ALA A 305 -8.98 18.64 -1.05
CA ALA A 305 -7.56 18.89 -1.34
C ALA A 305 -7.33 19.24 -2.81
N CYS A 306 -7.91 18.47 -3.75
CA CYS A 306 -7.81 18.76 -5.18
C CYS A 306 -8.40 20.13 -5.54
N ALA A 307 -9.56 20.48 -4.98
CA ALA A 307 -10.18 21.77 -5.17
C ALA A 307 -9.29 22.90 -4.63
N TYR A 308 -8.75 22.74 -3.41
CA TYR A 308 -7.87 23.72 -2.79
C TYR A 308 -6.60 23.95 -3.62
N VAL A 309 -5.92 22.89 -4.06
CA VAL A 309 -4.70 23.00 -4.87
C VAL A 309 -4.99 23.69 -6.20
N LYS A 310 -6.07 23.32 -6.88
CA LYS A 310 -6.48 23.96 -8.15
C LYS A 310 -6.75 25.46 -7.99
N GLU A 311 -7.32 25.89 -6.88
CA GLU A 311 -7.65 27.31 -6.62
C GLU A 311 -6.45 28.12 -6.13
N ASN A 312 -5.60 27.54 -5.28
CA ASN A 312 -4.61 28.29 -4.51
C ASN A 312 -3.16 28.06 -4.96
N LEU A 313 -2.88 27.01 -5.73
CA LEU A 313 -1.54 26.64 -6.21
C LEU A 313 -1.55 26.48 -7.75
N PRO A 314 -1.65 27.56 -8.53
CA PRO A 314 -1.91 27.51 -9.98
C PRO A 314 -0.82 26.79 -10.81
N LYS A 315 0.37 26.63 -10.27
CA LYS A 315 1.48 25.89 -10.91
C LYS A 315 1.58 24.43 -10.42
N ALA A 316 0.79 24.05 -9.42
CA ALA A 316 0.76 22.66 -8.96
C ALA A 316 -0.28 21.83 -9.74
N ARG A 317 -0.05 20.53 -9.79
CA ARG A 317 -1.01 19.56 -10.34
C ARG A 317 -1.25 18.48 -9.31
N MET A 318 -2.51 18.12 -9.13
CA MET A 318 -2.90 17.01 -8.26
C MET A 318 -4.16 16.37 -8.85
N ASP A 319 -3.99 15.16 -9.37
CA ASP A 319 -5.09 14.40 -9.93
C ASP A 319 -5.88 13.73 -8.80
N TYR A 320 -7.18 13.55 -9.03
CA TYR A 320 -8.05 12.85 -8.09
C TYR A 320 -7.82 11.34 -8.26
N PRO A 321 -7.27 10.64 -7.24
CA PRO A 321 -6.87 9.24 -7.40
C PRO A 321 -8.06 8.28 -7.33
N GLU A 322 -7.99 7.20 -8.08
CA GLU A 322 -8.99 6.13 -8.09
C GLU A 322 -8.91 5.24 -6.81
N GLY A 323 -7.75 5.13 -6.23
CA GLY A 323 -7.48 4.27 -5.07
C GLY A 323 -6.52 4.86 -4.05
N THR A 324 -6.27 4.12 -2.98
CA THR A 324 -5.46 4.47 -1.81
C THR A 324 -6.08 5.59 -0.94
N TYR A 325 -5.34 6.12 0.02
CA TYR A 325 -5.64 7.36 0.76
C TYR A 325 -4.46 8.34 0.67
N LEU A 326 -3.76 8.28 -0.46
CA LEU A 326 -2.53 9.03 -0.72
C LEU A 326 -2.77 9.93 -1.92
N LEU A 327 -2.39 11.20 -1.80
CA LEU A 327 -2.39 12.15 -2.90
C LEU A 327 -0.96 12.34 -3.40
N TRP A 328 -0.82 12.49 -4.72
CA TRP A 328 0.44 12.71 -5.41
C TRP A 328 0.44 14.12 -5.98
N LEU A 329 1.17 15.03 -5.31
CA LEU A 329 1.17 16.45 -5.57
C LEU A 329 2.40 16.83 -6.39
N ASP A 330 2.21 17.26 -7.64
CA ASP A 330 3.24 17.78 -8.54
C ASP A 330 3.49 19.25 -8.22
N LEU A 331 4.68 19.55 -7.72
CA LEU A 331 5.19 20.89 -7.41
C LEU A 331 6.39 21.27 -8.28
N SER A 332 6.66 20.52 -9.35
CA SER A 332 7.85 20.68 -10.20
C SER A 332 7.98 22.07 -10.82
N GLU A 333 6.85 22.73 -11.13
CA GLU A 333 6.85 24.12 -11.63
C GLU A 333 7.14 25.19 -10.53
N TYR A 334 7.03 24.80 -9.24
CA TYR A 334 7.47 25.66 -8.12
C TYR A 334 8.93 25.38 -7.74
N CYS A 335 9.31 24.12 -7.67
CA CYS A 335 10.68 23.69 -7.35
C CYS A 335 10.95 22.30 -7.93
N GLY A 336 11.73 22.25 -9.02
CA GLY A 336 12.13 20.98 -9.65
C GLY A 336 13.33 20.30 -8.98
N ASP A 337 14.00 20.98 -8.06
CA ASP A 337 15.12 20.44 -7.28
C ASP A 337 14.56 19.67 -6.07
N PRO A 338 14.73 18.34 -6.00
CA PRO A 338 14.11 17.53 -4.97
C PRO A 338 14.61 17.84 -3.54
N GLU A 339 15.91 18.11 -3.36
CA GLU A 339 16.46 18.42 -2.04
C GLU A 339 15.94 19.77 -1.52
N LYS A 340 15.83 20.73 -2.43
CA LYS A 340 15.32 22.05 -2.11
C LYS A 340 13.82 22.05 -1.82
N LEU A 341 13.07 21.23 -2.53
CA LEU A 341 11.63 21.03 -2.26
C LEU A 341 11.45 20.43 -0.88
N ALA A 342 12.17 19.36 -0.54
CA ALA A 342 12.16 18.73 0.77
C ALA A 342 12.49 19.74 1.90
N GLU A 343 13.50 20.60 1.70
CA GLU A 343 13.83 21.68 2.65
C GLU A 343 12.69 22.69 2.80
N ILE A 344 12.05 23.09 1.71
CA ILE A 344 10.89 24.02 1.74
C ILE A 344 9.74 23.39 2.54
N MET A 345 9.41 22.12 2.26
CA MET A 345 8.33 21.42 2.98
C MET A 345 8.65 21.32 4.48
N LEU A 346 9.84 20.85 4.83
CA LEU A 346 10.21 20.63 6.22
C LEU A 346 10.41 21.95 6.99
N LYS A 347 11.15 22.92 6.45
CA LYS A 347 11.59 24.11 7.19
C LYS A 347 10.64 25.29 7.08
N LYS A 348 10.07 25.54 5.89
CA LYS A 348 9.19 26.70 5.65
C LYS A 348 7.73 26.35 5.87
N ALA A 349 7.25 25.29 5.21
CA ALA A 349 5.87 24.83 5.39
C ALA A 349 5.65 24.15 6.76
N LYS A 350 6.69 23.60 7.36
CA LYS A 350 6.62 22.81 8.60
C LYS A 350 5.65 21.64 8.45
N VAL A 351 5.80 20.90 7.34
CA VAL A 351 5.08 19.66 7.07
C VAL A 351 6.07 18.54 6.77
N VAL A 352 5.81 17.35 7.27
CA VAL A 352 6.57 16.14 6.99
C VAL A 352 5.72 15.29 6.06
N LEU A 353 6.15 15.19 4.82
CA LEU A 353 5.53 14.43 3.73
C LEU A 353 6.49 13.33 3.28
N ASP A 354 6.10 12.51 2.32
CA ASP A 354 7.07 11.66 1.62
C ASP A 354 7.54 12.39 0.35
N ASP A 355 8.82 12.73 0.34
CA ASP A 355 9.47 13.34 -0.81
C ASP A 355 9.36 12.45 -2.05
N GLY A 356 8.95 13.03 -3.18
CA GLY A 356 8.66 12.26 -4.38
C GLY A 356 9.84 11.48 -4.94
N TYR A 357 11.06 11.99 -4.82
CA TYR A 357 12.27 11.34 -5.35
C TYR A 357 12.54 9.94 -4.75
N ILE A 358 12.03 9.64 -3.55
CA ILE A 358 12.20 8.31 -2.96
C ILE A 358 11.44 7.22 -3.71
N PHE A 359 10.39 7.58 -4.49
CA PHE A 359 9.58 6.66 -5.30
C PHE A 359 10.20 6.35 -6.68
N GLY A 360 11.32 6.95 -6.98
CA GLY A 360 12.04 6.88 -8.25
C GLY A 360 12.31 8.28 -8.81
N PRO A 361 13.22 8.40 -9.79
CA PRO A 361 13.56 9.69 -10.39
C PRO A 361 12.36 10.39 -11.05
N GLU A 362 11.33 9.66 -11.44
CA GLU A 362 10.06 10.17 -11.98
C GLU A 362 9.25 10.95 -10.94
N GLY A 363 9.59 10.81 -9.66
CA GLY A 363 8.98 11.54 -8.54
C GLY A 363 9.67 12.86 -8.19
N ASN A 364 10.72 13.27 -8.90
CA ASN A 364 11.39 14.55 -8.65
C ASN A 364 10.42 15.72 -8.81
N GLY A 365 10.34 16.59 -7.80
CA GLY A 365 9.42 17.72 -7.77
C GLY A 365 8.00 17.37 -7.27
N PHE A 366 7.78 16.16 -6.80
CA PHE A 366 6.51 15.71 -6.24
C PHE A 366 6.58 15.53 -4.73
N GLU A 367 5.40 15.55 -4.10
CA GLU A 367 5.19 15.21 -2.69
C GLU A 367 4.01 14.24 -2.55
N ARG A 368 4.15 13.22 -1.69
CA ARG A 368 3.03 12.32 -1.36
C ARG A 368 2.39 12.72 -0.03
N ILE A 369 1.08 12.97 -0.04
CA ILE A 369 0.31 13.39 1.12
C ILE A 369 -0.63 12.27 1.56
N ASN A 370 -0.55 11.84 2.82
CA ASN A 370 -1.54 10.96 3.44
C ASN A 370 -2.75 11.79 3.89
N VAL A 371 -3.93 11.53 3.30
CA VAL A 371 -5.16 12.25 3.60
C VAL A 371 -6.11 11.51 4.54
N ALA A 372 -5.68 10.36 5.08
CA ALA A 372 -6.45 9.63 6.09
C ALA A 372 -6.26 10.25 7.49
N CYS A 373 -6.63 11.51 7.62
CA CYS A 373 -6.55 12.34 8.82
C CYS A 373 -7.76 13.26 8.91
N PRO A 374 -8.04 13.90 10.06
CA PRO A 374 -9.06 14.93 10.18
C PRO A 374 -8.91 16.03 9.13
N ARG A 375 -10.05 16.49 8.57
CA ARG A 375 -10.08 17.51 7.52
C ARG A 375 -9.32 18.78 7.89
N SER A 376 -9.41 19.19 9.15
CA SER A 376 -8.71 20.37 9.67
C SER A 376 -7.20 20.27 9.54
N ILE A 377 -6.62 19.09 9.82
CA ILE A 377 -5.17 18.82 9.69
C ILE A 377 -4.75 18.86 8.22
N LEU A 378 -5.52 18.24 7.32
CA LEU A 378 -5.24 18.26 5.89
C LEU A 378 -5.25 19.69 5.33
N MET A 379 -6.27 20.47 5.68
CA MET A 379 -6.41 21.84 5.16
C MET A 379 -5.33 22.78 5.73
N ASP A 380 -4.93 22.61 7.00
CA ASP A 380 -3.78 23.34 7.59
C ASP A 380 -2.47 22.97 6.86
N CYS A 381 -2.27 21.69 6.54
CA CYS A 381 -1.11 21.24 5.76
C CYS A 381 -1.06 21.96 4.40
N LEU A 382 -2.15 21.99 3.65
CA LEU A 382 -2.22 22.63 2.32
C LEU A 382 -2.01 24.15 2.39
N GLU A 383 -2.57 24.84 3.41
CA GLU A 383 -2.34 26.27 3.61
C GLU A 383 -0.89 26.60 3.95
N ARG A 384 -0.21 25.76 4.74
CA ARG A 384 1.22 25.89 5.03
C ARG A 384 2.08 25.71 3.77
N ILE A 385 1.76 24.71 2.93
CA ILE A 385 2.42 24.48 1.65
C ILE A 385 2.27 25.71 0.74
N LYS A 386 1.05 26.21 0.59
CA LYS A 386 0.76 27.44 -0.19
C LYS A 386 1.59 28.62 0.31
N THR A 387 1.56 28.88 1.62
CA THR A 387 2.30 30.00 2.23
C THR A 387 3.80 29.88 1.98
N ALA A 388 4.35 28.65 2.03
CA ALA A 388 5.78 28.42 1.80
C ALA A 388 6.22 28.59 0.33
N LEU A 389 5.32 28.33 -0.63
CA LEU A 389 5.63 28.36 -2.05
C LEU A 389 5.25 29.68 -2.74
N VAL A 390 4.15 30.31 -2.33
CA VAL A 390 3.58 31.51 -3.01
C VAL A 390 3.80 32.77 -2.19
N GLY A 391 4.05 32.64 -0.89
CA GLY A 391 4.07 33.72 0.08
C GLY A 391 2.69 33.95 0.72
N ALA A 392 2.64 34.80 1.72
CA ALA A 392 1.39 35.17 2.41
C ALA A 392 0.61 36.22 1.63
#